data_e6af1faafce4d050826dd42422f548b5
#
_entry.id   e6af1faafce4d050826dd42422f548b5
#
_cell.length_a   1.000
_cell.length_b   1.000
_cell.length_c   1.000
_cell.angle_alpha   90.00
_cell.angle_beta   90.00
_cell.angle_gamma   90.00
#
_symmetry.space_group_name_H-M   'P 1'
#
loop_
_entity.id
_entity.type
_entity.pdbx_description
1 polymer ?
#
loop_
_entity_poly.entity_id
_entity_poly.type
_entity_poly.pdbx_seq_one_letter_code
_entity_poly.pdbx_strand_id
1 'polypeptide(L)'
;MTTRVDDLRNIPLFSRLSGVDLEFLATKVDDIDVPAGTALITEGMGNHAFYLLAHGEVDVFVGGVYRRSLGPYDFFGEISMMVLEPATATVVTRTPVRAYVMSHRQFLEVRVHETVMLQLKSAMGDRRSADRKLVP
;
A
#
# COMPACT_ATOMS: atom_id res chain seq x y z
N MET A 1 22.24 -10.50 1.54
CA MET A 1 20.96 -10.51 2.27
C MET A 1 20.36 -9.10 2.26
N THR A 2 19.21 -8.91 1.62
CA THR A 2 18.57 -7.61 1.57
C THR A 2 17.87 -7.32 2.89
N THR A 3 18.05 -6.11 3.40
CA THR A 3 17.35 -5.66 4.59
C THR A 3 16.00 -5.06 4.18
N ARG A 4 15.09 -4.87 5.13
CA ARG A 4 13.83 -4.19 4.88
C ARG A 4 14.05 -2.78 4.31
N VAL A 5 15.07 -2.07 4.81
CA VAL A 5 15.41 -0.73 4.32
C VAL A 5 15.80 -0.78 2.84
N ASP A 6 16.60 -1.78 2.46
CA ASP A 6 17.02 -1.94 1.06
C ASP A 6 15.83 -2.22 0.15
N ASP A 7 14.91 -3.06 0.59
CA ASP A 7 13.68 -3.36 -0.17
C ASP A 7 12.83 -2.10 -0.33
N LEU A 8 12.65 -1.33 0.73
CA LEU A 8 11.87 -0.08 0.69
C LEU A 8 12.52 0.96 -0.22
N ARG A 9 13.85 1.02 -0.23
CA ARG A 9 14.59 1.96 -1.09
C ARG A 9 14.32 1.73 -2.57
N ASN A 10 14.10 0.49 -2.98
CA ASN A 10 13.86 0.14 -4.38
C ASN A 10 12.41 0.43 -4.83
N ILE A 11 11.55 0.81 -3.91
CA ILE A 11 10.16 1.11 -4.21
C ILE A 11 10.05 2.57 -4.68
N PRO A 12 9.51 2.83 -5.88
CA PRO A 12 9.43 4.20 -6.41
C PRO A 12 8.76 5.20 -5.47
N LEU A 13 7.76 4.76 -4.71
CA LEU A 13 7.05 5.60 -3.73
C LEU A 13 8.01 6.23 -2.72
N PHE A 14 9.09 5.54 -2.38
CA PHE A 14 10.05 5.96 -1.36
C PHE A 14 11.40 6.41 -1.93
N SER A 15 11.50 6.56 -3.25
CA SER A 15 12.77 6.82 -3.92
C SER A 15 13.45 8.13 -3.51
N ARG A 16 12.68 9.09 -3.00
CA ARG A 16 13.19 10.40 -2.59
C ARG A 16 13.48 10.52 -1.09
N LEU A 17 13.21 9.47 -0.33
CA LEU A 17 13.45 9.50 1.11
C LEU A 17 14.93 9.30 1.41
N SER A 18 15.45 10.00 2.42
CA SER A 18 16.80 9.80 2.92
C SER A 18 16.92 8.44 3.59
N GLY A 19 18.17 7.98 3.81
CA GLY A 19 18.41 6.73 4.53
C GLY A 19 17.81 6.75 5.95
N VAL A 20 17.89 7.90 6.63
CA VAL A 20 17.31 8.06 7.98
C VAL A 20 15.78 7.93 7.93
N ASP A 21 15.14 8.55 6.95
CA ASP A 21 13.69 8.47 6.79
C ASP A 21 13.23 7.06 6.44
N LEU A 22 14.00 6.36 5.60
CA LEU A 22 13.72 4.96 5.25
C LEU A 22 13.86 4.04 6.47
N GLU A 23 14.87 4.26 7.30
CA GLU A 23 15.04 3.49 8.53
C GLU A 23 13.87 3.70 9.48
N PHE A 24 13.42 4.95 9.63
CA PHE A 24 12.23 5.27 10.42
C PHE A 24 11.01 4.55 9.88
N LEU A 25 10.76 4.66 8.57
CA LEU A 25 9.60 4.04 7.93
C LEU A 25 9.62 2.52 8.06
N ALA A 26 10.80 1.91 7.96
CA ALA A 26 10.96 0.47 8.10
C ALA A 26 10.51 -0.05 9.47
N THR A 27 10.55 0.80 10.52
CA THR A 27 10.05 0.43 11.85
C THR A 27 8.53 0.53 11.97
N LYS A 28 7.86 1.13 10.98
CA LYS A 28 6.42 1.41 11.00
C LYS A 28 5.63 0.54 10.02
N VAL A 29 6.24 -0.48 9.47
CA VAL A 29 5.58 -1.44 8.57
C VAL A 29 5.88 -2.86 9.05
N ASP A 30 4.94 -3.76 8.78
CA ASP A 30 5.11 -5.19 9.04
C ASP A 30 5.21 -5.92 7.70
N ASP A 31 5.96 -7.02 7.65
CA ASP A 31 5.98 -7.87 6.45
C ASP A 31 4.99 -9.01 6.61
N ILE A 32 4.32 -9.33 5.52
CA ILE A 32 3.44 -10.50 5.46
C ILE A 32 3.74 -11.31 4.21
N ASP A 33 3.58 -12.63 4.34
CA ASP A 33 3.58 -13.55 3.22
C ASP A 33 2.22 -14.26 3.22
N VAL A 34 1.51 -14.18 2.10
CA VAL A 34 0.18 -14.78 2.00
C VAL A 34 0.06 -15.62 0.72
N PRO A 35 -0.71 -16.73 0.76
CA PRO A 35 -0.90 -17.55 -0.43
C PRO A 35 -1.80 -16.87 -1.45
N ALA A 36 -1.82 -17.42 -2.68
CA ALA A 36 -2.76 -17.00 -3.71
C ALA A 36 -4.19 -17.23 -3.24
N GLY A 37 -5.12 -16.40 -3.71
CA GLY A 37 -6.53 -16.52 -3.37
C GLY A 37 -6.91 -15.90 -2.02
N THR A 38 -6.02 -15.11 -1.42
CA THR A 38 -6.27 -14.44 -0.13
C THR A 38 -6.89 -13.07 -0.36
N ALA A 39 -8.04 -12.79 0.28
CA ALA A 39 -8.64 -11.47 0.27
C ALA A 39 -7.92 -10.58 1.29
N LEU A 40 -7.12 -9.65 0.81
CA LEU A 40 -6.41 -8.69 1.65
C LEU A 40 -7.32 -7.54 2.09
N ILE A 41 -8.20 -7.11 1.19
CA ILE A 41 -9.19 -6.06 1.44
C ILE A 41 -10.52 -6.55 0.89
N THR A 42 -11.59 -6.32 1.64
CA THR A 42 -12.96 -6.64 1.22
C THR A 42 -13.77 -5.35 1.15
N GLU A 43 -14.38 -5.09 0.00
CA GLU A 43 -15.21 -3.90 -0.23
C GLU A 43 -16.29 -3.76 0.84
N GLY A 44 -16.44 -2.55 1.36
CA GLY A 44 -17.42 -2.25 2.40
C GLY A 44 -16.98 -2.58 3.83
N MET A 45 -15.87 -3.30 3.99
CA MET A 45 -15.36 -3.66 5.31
C MET A 45 -14.37 -2.61 5.81
N GLY A 46 -14.21 -2.54 7.13
CA GLY A 46 -13.31 -1.59 7.78
C GLY A 46 -11.86 -2.08 7.82
N ASN A 47 -11.29 -2.36 6.68
CA ASN A 47 -9.88 -2.74 6.62
C ASN A 47 -9.04 -1.46 6.49
N HIS A 48 -8.44 -1.04 7.58
CA HIS A 48 -7.71 0.22 7.66
C HIS A 48 -6.19 0.00 7.58
N ALA A 49 -5.75 -0.67 6.53
CA ALA A 49 -4.36 -0.95 6.29
C ALA A 49 -3.94 -0.58 4.87
N PHE A 50 -2.73 -0.07 4.76
CA PHE A 50 -2.06 0.23 3.51
C PHE A 50 -1.13 -0.93 3.20
N TYR A 51 -1.14 -1.39 1.95
CA TYR A 51 -0.32 -2.49 1.49
C TYR A 51 0.63 -2.02 0.39
N LEU A 52 1.87 -2.47 0.46
CA LEU A 52 2.89 -2.20 -0.52
C LEU A 52 3.46 -3.54 -1.01
N LEU A 53 3.24 -3.85 -2.28
CA LEU A 53 3.66 -5.14 -2.84
C LEU A 53 5.17 -5.19 -3.07
N ALA A 54 5.82 -6.16 -2.45
CA ALA A 54 7.22 -6.47 -2.72
C ALA A 54 7.36 -7.53 -3.79
N HIS A 55 6.53 -8.59 -3.72
CA HIS A 55 6.49 -9.69 -4.69
C HIS A 55 5.05 -10.12 -4.91
N GLY A 56 4.79 -10.64 -6.10
CA GLY A 56 3.49 -11.20 -6.45
C GLY A 56 2.51 -10.19 -7.01
N GLU A 57 1.32 -10.65 -7.30
CA GLU A 57 0.27 -9.87 -7.95
C GLU A 57 -1.05 -10.00 -7.24
N VAL A 58 -1.84 -8.94 -7.29
CA VAL A 58 -3.21 -8.92 -6.76
C VAL A 58 -4.18 -8.46 -7.84
N ASP A 59 -5.44 -8.88 -7.70
CA ASP A 59 -6.54 -8.44 -8.56
C ASP A 59 -7.46 -7.53 -7.76
N VAL A 60 -7.90 -6.45 -8.40
CA VAL A 60 -8.79 -5.46 -7.80
C VAL A 60 -10.17 -5.56 -8.43
N PHE A 61 -11.19 -5.68 -7.58
CA PHE A 61 -12.60 -5.79 -7.98
C PHE A 61 -13.40 -4.66 -7.33
N VAL A 62 -14.35 -4.11 -8.08
CA VAL A 62 -15.31 -3.14 -7.55
C VAL A 62 -16.70 -3.63 -7.94
N GLY A 63 -17.59 -3.78 -6.96
CA GLY A 63 -18.92 -4.31 -7.20
C GLY A 63 -18.92 -5.72 -7.80
N GLY A 64 -17.91 -6.52 -7.46
CA GLY A 64 -17.74 -7.86 -8.00
C GLY A 64 -17.14 -7.91 -9.42
N VAL A 65 -16.80 -6.75 -10.00
CA VAL A 65 -16.28 -6.67 -11.36
C VAL A 65 -14.77 -6.42 -11.31
N TYR A 66 -14.01 -7.25 -12.04
CA TYR A 66 -12.57 -7.08 -12.17
C TYR A 66 -12.26 -5.72 -12.80
N ARG A 67 -11.33 -4.99 -12.21
CA ARG A 67 -10.91 -3.67 -12.69
C ARG A 67 -9.49 -3.67 -13.22
N ARG A 68 -8.55 -4.22 -12.44
CA ARG A 68 -7.13 -4.22 -12.81
C ARG A 68 -6.35 -5.15 -11.90
N SER A 69 -5.10 -5.38 -12.29
CA SER A 69 -4.13 -6.09 -11.44
C SER A 69 -3.03 -5.13 -11.02
N LEU A 70 -2.49 -5.37 -9.84
CA LEU A 70 -1.34 -4.64 -9.32
C LEU A 70 -0.20 -5.63 -9.11
N GLY A 71 1.02 -5.17 -9.30
CA GLY A 71 2.22 -5.99 -9.18
C GLY A 71 3.28 -5.37 -8.27
N PRO A 72 4.52 -5.88 -8.30
CA PRO A 72 5.59 -5.39 -7.43
C PRO A 72 5.74 -3.87 -7.51
N TYR A 73 5.93 -3.27 -6.34
CA TYR A 73 6.08 -1.83 -6.09
C TYR A 73 4.78 -1.03 -6.17
N ASP A 74 3.67 -1.65 -6.51
CA ASP A 74 2.35 -1.02 -6.41
C ASP A 74 1.86 -1.02 -4.97
N PHE A 75 0.97 -0.09 -4.65
CA PHE A 75 0.37 0.02 -3.32
C PHE A 75 -1.14 0.20 -3.42
N PHE A 76 -1.84 -0.13 -2.33
CA PHE A 76 -3.29 0.00 -2.26
C PHE A 76 -3.74 0.08 -0.79
N GLY A 77 -4.98 0.53 -0.57
CA GLY A 77 -5.56 0.64 0.76
C GLY A 77 -5.25 1.95 1.49
N GLU A 78 -4.54 2.87 0.82
CA GLU A 78 -4.09 4.12 1.44
C GLU A 78 -5.23 5.01 1.90
N ILE A 79 -6.31 5.07 1.15
CA ILE A 79 -7.44 5.96 1.50
C ILE A 79 -8.11 5.46 2.77
N SER A 80 -8.46 4.17 2.83
CA SER A 80 -9.10 3.58 4.00
C SER A 80 -8.24 3.70 5.26
N MET A 81 -6.92 3.51 5.11
CA MET A 81 -5.99 3.68 6.22
C MET A 81 -5.96 5.12 6.73
N MET A 82 -5.93 6.09 5.82
CA MET A 82 -5.77 7.50 6.19
C MET A 82 -7.04 8.12 6.79
N VAL A 83 -8.21 7.79 6.24
CA VAL A 83 -9.48 8.43 6.63
C VAL A 83 -10.46 7.51 7.34
N LEU A 84 -10.10 6.25 7.56
CA LEU A 84 -10.93 5.25 8.26
C LEU A 84 -12.31 5.03 7.62
N GLU A 85 -12.41 5.22 6.31
CA GLU A 85 -13.62 4.91 5.56
C GLU A 85 -13.64 3.43 5.16
N PRO A 86 -14.82 2.84 4.94
CA PRO A 86 -14.91 1.48 4.43
C PRO A 86 -14.18 1.32 3.10
N ALA A 87 -13.63 0.15 2.84
CA ALA A 87 -12.90 -0.12 1.61
C ALA A 87 -13.82 0.03 0.38
N THR A 88 -13.29 0.65 -0.67
CA THR A 88 -14.02 0.91 -1.91
C THR A 88 -13.81 -0.19 -2.95
N ALA A 89 -12.98 -1.17 -2.65
CA ALA A 89 -12.67 -2.27 -3.57
C ALA A 89 -12.33 -3.53 -2.78
N THR A 90 -12.44 -4.66 -3.45
CA THR A 90 -11.95 -5.94 -2.94
C THR A 90 -10.62 -6.23 -3.63
N VAL A 91 -9.61 -6.63 -2.85
CA VAL A 91 -8.28 -6.96 -3.38
C VAL A 91 -7.93 -8.38 -2.97
N VAL A 92 -7.72 -9.24 -3.98
CA VAL A 92 -7.45 -10.67 -3.79
C VAL A 92 -6.10 -11.02 -4.43
N THR A 93 -5.28 -11.78 -3.73
CA THR A 93 -3.98 -12.21 -4.27
C THR A 93 -4.20 -13.19 -5.41
N ARG A 94 -3.58 -12.92 -6.57
CA ARG A 94 -3.58 -13.82 -7.72
C ARG A 94 -2.50 -14.87 -7.60
N THR A 95 -1.35 -14.50 -7.08
CA THR A 95 -0.18 -15.35 -6.83
C THR A 95 0.14 -15.30 -5.35
N PRO A 96 1.07 -16.11 -4.85
CA PRO A 96 1.64 -15.86 -3.52
C PRO A 96 2.21 -14.44 -3.47
N VAL A 97 1.97 -13.73 -2.39
CA VAL A 97 2.33 -12.31 -2.25
C VAL A 97 3.17 -12.10 -1.01
N ARG A 98 4.23 -11.29 -1.17
CA ARG A 98 4.93 -10.68 -0.05
C ARG A 98 4.66 -9.18 -0.08
N ALA A 99 4.21 -8.62 1.04
CA ALA A 99 3.85 -7.22 1.12
C ALA A 99 4.32 -6.61 2.44
N TYR A 100 4.52 -5.29 2.41
CA TYR A 100 4.69 -4.49 3.61
C TYR A 100 3.35 -3.86 3.93
N VAL A 101 2.98 -3.86 5.21
CA VAL A 101 1.65 -3.43 5.65
C VAL A 101 1.81 -2.34 6.71
N MET A 102 1.08 -1.23 6.53
CA MET A 102 1.01 -0.17 7.52
C MET A 102 -0.44 -0.04 7.97
N SER A 103 -0.68 -0.24 9.27
CA SER A 103 -1.99 -0.04 9.87
C SER A 103 -2.27 1.46 10.07
N HIS A 104 -3.53 1.80 10.32
CA HIS A 104 -3.87 3.18 10.69
C HIS A 104 -3.08 3.64 11.92
N ARG A 105 -2.90 2.77 12.91
CA ARG A 105 -2.12 3.10 14.11
C ARG A 105 -0.69 3.46 13.77
N GLN A 106 -0.04 2.66 12.92
CA GLN A 106 1.33 2.93 12.46
C GLN A 106 1.36 4.22 11.63
N PHE A 107 0.35 4.46 10.81
CA PHE A 107 0.22 5.69 10.04
C PHE A 107 0.17 6.93 10.94
N LEU A 108 -0.53 6.87 12.07
CA LEU A 108 -0.58 7.99 13.02
C LEU A 108 0.80 8.36 13.55
N GLU A 109 1.69 7.38 13.69
CA GLU A 109 3.08 7.62 14.09
C GLU A 109 3.91 8.22 12.95
N VAL A 110 3.63 7.82 11.72
CA VAL A 110 4.33 8.32 10.52
C VAL A 110 3.90 9.75 10.19
N ARG A 111 2.63 10.09 10.37
CA ARG A 111 2.08 11.38 9.95
C ARG A 111 2.67 12.58 10.66
N VAL A 112 3.30 12.38 11.83
CA VAL A 112 3.99 13.47 12.54
C VAL A 112 5.37 13.76 11.95
N HIS A 113 5.83 12.92 11.01
CA HIS A 113 7.12 13.08 10.36
C HIS A 113 6.91 13.78 9.01
N GLU A 114 7.15 15.09 8.98
CA GLU A 114 6.81 15.94 7.83
C GLU A 114 7.42 15.49 6.51
N THR A 115 8.73 15.16 6.50
CA THR A 115 9.43 14.79 5.27
C THR A 115 8.84 13.54 4.64
N VAL A 116 8.59 12.52 5.46
CA VAL A 116 7.98 11.28 5.01
C VAL A 116 6.58 11.53 4.50
N MET A 117 5.78 12.30 5.22
CA MET A 117 4.39 12.56 4.85
C MET A 117 4.27 13.35 3.54
N LEU A 118 5.15 14.31 3.31
CA LEU A 118 5.15 15.05 2.05
C LEU A 118 5.37 14.13 0.85
N GLN A 119 6.31 13.20 0.96
CA GLN A 119 6.60 12.24 -0.10
C GLN A 119 5.43 11.28 -0.33
N LEU A 120 4.87 10.73 0.73
CA LEU A 120 3.76 9.79 0.63
C LEU A 120 2.51 10.47 0.04
N LYS A 121 2.17 11.65 0.50
CA LYS A 121 1.00 12.38 0.00
C LYS A 121 1.14 12.75 -1.48
N SER A 122 2.32 13.17 -1.89
CA SER A 122 2.58 13.52 -3.28
C SER A 122 2.38 12.30 -4.20
N ALA A 123 2.98 11.18 -3.87
CA ALA A 123 2.87 9.96 -4.67
C ALA A 123 1.44 9.38 -4.66
N MET A 124 0.78 9.38 -3.50
CA MET A 124 -0.60 8.90 -3.37
C MET A 124 -1.58 9.81 -4.10
N GLY A 125 -1.35 11.12 -4.07
CA GLY A 125 -2.16 12.09 -4.79
C GLY A 125 -2.09 11.90 -6.30
N ASP A 126 -0.91 11.70 -6.83
CA ASP A 126 -0.69 11.41 -8.25
C ASP A 126 -1.42 10.14 -8.67
N ARG A 127 -1.33 9.09 -7.86
CA ARG A 127 -2.02 7.83 -8.09
C ARG A 127 -3.54 8.00 -8.11
N ARG A 128 -4.10 8.72 -7.16
CA ARG A 128 -5.54 8.97 -7.08
C ARG A 128 -6.05 9.71 -8.32
N SER A 129 -5.28 10.68 -8.81
CA SER A 129 -5.63 11.38 -10.04
C SER A 129 -5.64 10.45 -11.25
N ALA A 130 -4.66 9.55 -11.35
CA ALA A 130 -4.62 8.54 -12.41
C ALA A 130 -5.81 7.57 -12.31
N ASP A 131 -6.14 7.12 -11.12
CA ASP A 131 -7.27 6.21 -10.88
C ASP A 131 -8.60 6.85 -11.26
N ARG A 132 -8.77 8.15 -10.98
CA ARG A 132 -9.98 8.88 -11.36
C ARG A 132 -10.18 8.93 -12.87
N LYS A 133 -9.09 9.00 -13.62
CA LYS A 133 -9.16 9.00 -15.09
C LYS A 133 -9.55 7.65 -15.67
N LEU A 134 -9.30 6.56 -14.91
CA LEU A 134 -9.61 5.21 -15.34
C LEU A 134 -11.03 4.77 -14.98
N VAL A 135 -11.69 5.47 -14.07
CA VAL A 135 -13.07 5.21 -13.66
C VAL A 135 -13.99 6.11 -14.47
N PRO A 136 -14.88 5.53 -15.29
CA PRO A 136 -15.85 6.32 -16.05
C PRO A 136 -16.85 7.05 -15.17
#